data_9ebee0899f790465bdd5c31579c1a953
#
_entry.id   9ebee0899f790465bdd5c31579c1a953
#
_cell.length_a   1.000
_cell.length_b   1.000
_cell.length_c   1.000
_cell.angle_alpha   90.00
_cell.angle_beta   90.00
_cell.angle_gamma   90.00
#
_symmetry.space_group_name_H-M   'P 1'
#
loop_
_entity.id
_entity.type
_entity.pdbx_description
1 polymer ?
#
loop_
_entity_poly.entity_id
_entity_poly.type
_entity_poly.pdbx_seq_one_letter_code
_entity_poly.pdbx_strand_id
1 'polypeptide(L)'
;MTDATDAFLLALNIERRRVSTTSQRGIGMPAAGLLFWLAVAWLTRRFPVPRAVLYSFFLTGLVFPVGVALTRIAGGDLFTKSAGLTPLGMLLAALQAFFWPIIVLVYVLSPEWTPWAMAILFGSHFLPYAWLHRSRAYAFLSASVAISLTGLALATRAPMPAIVPLITAACYTVAIAWMWKENQNPGTPEPRNFGTSTT
;
A
#
# COMPACT_ATOMS: atom_id res chain seq x y z
N MET A 1 -10.27 35.64 4.60
CA MET A 1 -9.57 34.38 4.99
C MET A 1 -9.99 33.17 4.16
N THR A 2 -11.19 33.09 3.62
CA THR A 2 -11.69 31.97 2.77
C THR A 2 -10.94 31.84 1.46
N ASP A 3 -10.64 32.94 0.76
CA ASP A 3 -10.01 32.94 -0.57
C ASP A 3 -8.58 32.33 -0.59
N ALA A 4 -7.75 32.66 0.40
CA ALA A 4 -6.38 32.11 0.50
C ALA A 4 -6.38 30.61 0.82
N THR A 5 -7.33 30.15 1.62
CA THR A 5 -7.48 28.71 1.95
C THR A 5 -7.94 27.92 0.72
N ASP A 6 -8.89 28.47 -0.05
CA ASP A 6 -9.38 27.83 -1.26
C ASP A 6 -8.31 27.75 -2.35
N ALA A 7 -7.51 28.81 -2.51
CA ALA A 7 -6.36 28.81 -3.42
C ALA A 7 -5.31 27.77 -3.01
N PHE A 8 -5.00 27.65 -1.72
CA PHE A 8 -4.07 26.62 -1.21
C PHE A 8 -4.59 25.20 -1.46
N LEU A 9 -5.87 24.93 -1.16
CA LEU A 9 -6.46 23.61 -1.38
C LEU A 9 -6.49 23.24 -2.87
N LEU A 10 -6.74 24.22 -3.74
CA LEU A 10 -6.70 24.02 -5.19
C LEU A 10 -5.29 23.67 -5.65
N ALA A 11 -4.27 24.42 -5.25
CA ALA A 11 -2.89 24.17 -5.58
C ALA A 11 -2.42 22.78 -5.09
N LEU A 12 -2.77 22.40 -3.85
CA LEU A 12 -2.49 21.08 -3.29
C LEU A 12 -3.13 19.95 -4.11
N ASN A 13 -4.38 20.13 -4.53
CA ASN A 13 -5.09 19.13 -5.31
C ASN A 13 -4.50 18.96 -6.71
N ILE A 14 -4.07 20.05 -7.35
CA ILE A 14 -3.37 20.03 -8.65
C ILE A 14 -2.07 19.25 -8.49
N GLU A 15 -1.29 19.55 -7.47
CA GLU A 15 0.02 18.91 -7.25
C GLU A 15 -0.13 17.42 -6.92
N ARG A 16 -1.08 17.03 -6.07
CA ARG A 16 -1.40 15.61 -5.81
C ARG A 16 -1.79 14.88 -7.08
N ARG A 17 -2.58 15.51 -7.95
CA ARG A 17 -2.97 14.93 -9.23
C ARG A 17 -1.75 14.74 -10.12
N ARG A 18 -0.88 15.75 -10.25
CA ARG A 18 0.37 15.67 -11.01
C ARG A 18 1.23 14.50 -10.56
N VAL A 19 1.55 14.44 -9.26
CA VAL A 19 2.35 13.35 -8.68
C VAL A 19 1.69 12.00 -8.91
N SER A 20 0.39 11.89 -8.69
CA SER A 20 -0.38 10.66 -8.85
C SER A 20 -0.34 10.14 -10.30
N THR A 21 -0.55 11.01 -11.29
CA THR A 21 -0.53 10.61 -12.71
C THR A 21 0.87 10.27 -13.19
N THR A 22 1.87 11.10 -12.85
CA THR A 22 3.26 10.86 -13.27
C THR A 22 3.85 9.59 -12.66
N SER A 23 3.47 9.23 -11.42
CA SER A 23 3.91 7.99 -10.78
C SER A 23 3.04 6.77 -11.12
N GLN A 24 2.03 6.89 -11.98
CA GLN A 24 1.04 5.83 -12.20
C GLN A 24 0.44 5.33 -10.87
N ARG A 25 0.14 6.28 -9.95
CA ARG A 25 -0.27 6.01 -8.57
C ARG A 25 0.66 5.05 -7.80
N GLY A 26 1.90 4.89 -8.23
CA GLY A 26 2.86 3.97 -7.60
C GLY A 26 2.45 2.50 -7.69
N ILE A 27 1.69 2.09 -8.73
CA ILE A 27 1.13 0.73 -8.91
C ILE A 27 2.16 -0.40 -8.78
N GLY A 28 3.43 -0.12 -9.08
CA GLY A 28 4.51 -1.08 -8.94
C GLY A 28 4.77 -1.49 -7.48
N MET A 29 4.47 -0.64 -6.50
CA MET A 29 4.67 -0.97 -5.08
C MET A 29 3.71 -2.07 -4.61
N PRO A 30 2.39 -1.97 -4.81
CA PRO A 30 1.48 -3.10 -4.57
C PRO A 30 1.80 -4.32 -5.43
N ALA A 31 2.25 -4.15 -6.68
CA ALA A 31 2.65 -5.28 -7.52
C ALA A 31 3.86 -6.04 -6.95
N ALA A 32 4.88 -5.34 -6.47
CA ALA A 32 5.99 -5.95 -5.74
C ALA A 32 5.52 -6.62 -4.44
N GLY A 33 4.58 -6.00 -3.72
CA GLY A 33 3.93 -6.60 -2.55
C GLY A 33 3.20 -7.89 -2.88
N LEU A 34 2.49 -7.96 -4.01
CA LEU A 34 1.86 -9.20 -4.49
C LEU A 34 2.90 -10.30 -4.70
N LEU A 35 3.99 -10.00 -5.41
CA LEU A 35 5.08 -10.98 -5.64
C LEU A 35 5.69 -11.45 -4.32
N PHE A 36 5.90 -10.53 -3.38
CA PHE A 36 6.37 -10.84 -2.04
C PHE A 36 5.41 -11.81 -1.33
N TRP A 37 4.11 -11.55 -1.30
CA TRP A 37 3.13 -12.41 -0.63
C TRP A 37 3.00 -13.78 -1.28
N LEU A 38 3.11 -13.86 -2.61
CA LEU A 38 3.17 -15.15 -3.32
C LEU A 38 4.43 -15.93 -2.94
N ALA A 39 5.57 -15.27 -2.81
CA ALA A 39 6.81 -15.89 -2.33
C ALA A 39 6.67 -16.38 -0.89
N VAL A 40 6.09 -15.59 0.02
CA VAL A 40 5.82 -16.01 1.41
C VAL A 40 4.87 -17.21 1.44
N ALA A 41 3.83 -17.22 0.61
CA ALA A 41 2.91 -18.35 0.48
C ALA A 41 3.62 -19.64 0.00
N TRP A 42 4.58 -19.52 -0.89
CA TRP A 42 5.42 -20.64 -1.33
C TRP A 42 6.37 -21.09 -0.22
N LEU A 43 7.07 -20.16 0.45
CA LEU A 43 8.01 -20.46 1.52
C LEU A 43 7.34 -21.17 2.70
N THR A 44 6.17 -20.71 3.14
CA THR A 44 5.43 -21.31 4.27
C THR A 44 4.88 -22.70 3.99
N ARG A 45 4.80 -23.10 2.70
CA ARG A 45 4.47 -24.48 2.31
C ARG A 45 5.69 -25.38 2.15
N ARG A 46 6.85 -24.77 1.84
CA ARG A 46 8.07 -25.54 1.52
C ARG A 46 8.98 -25.75 2.70
N PHE A 47 8.96 -24.84 3.69
CA PHE A 47 9.85 -24.82 4.83
C PHE A 47 9.07 -24.75 6.15
N PRO A 48 9.66 -25.22 7.28
CA PRO A 48 9.13 -24.93 8.61
C PRO A 48 8.92 -23.43 8.81
N VAL A 49 7.82 -23.05 9.45
CA VAL A 49 7.37 -21.65 9.56
C VAL A 49 8.47 -20.70 10.05
N PRO A 50 9.28 -21.01 11.09
CA PRO A 50 10.33 -20.09 11.54
C PRO A 50 11.36 -19.77 10.44
N ARG A 51 11.75 -20.78 9.63
CA ARG A 51 12.67 -20.57 8.52
C ARG A 51 12.03 -19.80 7.37
N ALA A 52 10.77 -20.11 7.04
CA ALA A 52 10.02 -19.41 6.01
C ALA A 52 9.88 -17.92 6.33
N VAL A 53 9.57 -17.59 7.59
CA VAL A 53 9.48 -16.19 8.05
C VAL A 53 10.84 -15.51 8.00
N LEU A 54 11.91 -16.18 8.44
CA LEU A 54 13.25 -15.60 8.35
C LEU A 54 13.65 -15.27 6.91
N TYR A 55 13.38 -16.16 5.96
CA TYR A 55 13.61 -15.88 4.54
C TYR A 55 12.73 -14.72 4.03
N SER A 56 11.49 -14.62 4.51
CA SER A 56 10.61 -13.52 4.17
C SER A 56 11.17 -12.17 4.63
N PHE A 57 11.87 -12.10 5.76
CA PHE A 57 12.52 -10.87 6.21
C PHE A 57 13.57 -10.37 5.21
N PHE A 58 14.38 -11.26 4.66
CA PHE A 58 15.33 -10.86 3.61
C PHE A 58 14.64 -10.42 2.33
N LEU A 59 13.52 -11.07 1.95
CA LEU A 59 12.76 -10.71 0.75
C LEU A 59 12.11 -9.33 0.87
N THR A 60 11.80 -8.83 2.08
CA THR A 60 11.25 -7.46 2.23
C THR A 60 12.16 -6.39 1.66
N GLY A 61 13.49 -6.58 1.75
CA GLY A 61 14.47 -5.66 1.17
C GLY A 61 14.37 -5.53 -0.35
N LEU A 62 13.83 -6.54 -1.04
CA LEU A 62 13.65 -6.54 -2.49
C LEU A 62 12.35 -5.84 -2.93
N VAL A 63 11.38 -5.65 -2.04
CA VAL A 63 10.07 -5.09 -2.39
C VAL A 63 10.21 -3.68 -2.98
N PHE A 64 11.04 -2.83 -2.36
CA PHE A 64 11.22 -1.46 -2.85
C PHE A 64 11.88 -1.39 -4.23
N PRO A 65 13.06 -2.00 -4.49
CA PRO A 65 13.68 -1.94 -5.82
C PRO A 65 12.82 -2.60 -6.90
N VAL A 66 12.14 -3.70 -6.59
CA VAL A 66 11.20 -4.34 -7.52
C VAL A 66 9.99 -3.42 -7.78
N GLY A 67 9.45 -2.77 -6.76
CA GLY A 67 8.34 -1.82 -6.90
C GLY A 67 8.70 -0.62 -7.78
N VAL A 68 9.92 -0.08 -7.63
CA VAL A 68 10.45 0.97 -8.51
C VAL A 68 10.53 0.48 -9.95
N ALA A 69 11.11 -0.70 -10.17
CA ALA A 69 11.24 -1.28 -11.51
C ALA A 69 9.88 -1.51 -12.17
N LEU A 70 8.92 -2.10 -11.45
CA LEU A 70 7.57 -2.34 -11.96
C LEU A 70 6.80 -1.05 -12.25
N THR A 71 6.99 0.00 -11.42
CA THR A 71 6.39 1.32 -11.71
C THR A 71 6.96 1.91 -12.99
N ARG A 72 8.26 1.81 -13.22
CA ARG A 72 8.90 2.27 -14.47
C ARG A 72 8.40 1.49 -15.69
N ILE A 73 8.27 0.18 -15.58
CA ILE A 73 7.69 -0.67 -16.64
C ILE A 73 6.25 -0.26 -16.97
N ALA A 74 5.48 0.15 -15.95
CA ALA A 74 4.13 0.69 -16.13
C ALA A 74 4.11 2.13 -16.68
N GLY A 75 5.26 2.73 -17.01
CA GLY A 75 5.38 4.09 -17.55
C GLY A 75 5.31 5.19 -16.46
N GLY A 76 5.47 4.84 -15.18
CA GLY A 76 5.46 5.79 -14.07
C GLY A 76 6.85 6.13 -13.55
N ASP A 77 6.97 7.27 -12.85
CA ASP A 77 8.17 7.68 -12.12
C ASP A 77 7.84 7.95 -10.66
N LEU A 78 8.31 7.07 -9.76
CA LEU A 78 8.16 7.22 -8.31
C LEU A 78 9.01 8.37 -7.73
N PHE A 79 10.01 8.83 -8.45
CA PHE A 79 10.93 9.89 -8.01
C PHE A 79 10.51 11.28 -8.48
N THR A 80 9.30 11.41 -9.01
CA THR A 80 8.72 12.72 -9.37
C THR A 80 8.76 13.67 -8.19
N LYS A 81 9.53 14.74 -8.32
CA LYS A 81 9.74 15.69 -7.22
C LYS A 81 8.54 16.62 -7.06
N SER A 82 8.16 16.80 -5.80
CA SER A 82 7.19 17.80 -5.33
C SER A 82 7.69 18.37 -4.01
N ALA A 83 7.73 19.70 -3.88
CA ALA A 83 8.30 20.36 -2.72
C ALA A 83 7.61 19.96 -1.40
N GLY A 84 6.30 19.76 -1.42
CA GLY A 84 5.51 19.37 -0.24
C GLY A 84 5.23 17.86 -0.13
N LEU A 85 4.96 17.20 -1.26
CA LEU A 85 4.49 15.81 -1.24
C LEU A 85 5.62 14.78 -1.24
N THR A 86 6.80 15.10 -1.80
CA THR A 86 7.95 14.18 -1.77
C THR A 86 8.44 13.92 -0.34
N PRO A 87 8.66 14.93 0.53
CA PRO A 87 9.02 14.69 1.92
C PRO A 87 7.96 13.88 2.69
N LEU A 88 6.68 14.15 2.43
CA LEU A 88 5.58 13.39 3.03
C LEU A 88 5.62 11.93 2.58
N GLY A 89 5.78 11.66 1.28
CA GLY A 89 5.90 10.29 0.76
C GLY A 89 7.09 9.53 1.35
N MET A 90 8.24 10.21 1.52
CA MET A 90 9.42 9.62 2.16
C MET A 90 9.17 9.32 3.65
N LEU A 91 8.51 10.22 4.38
CA LEU A 91 8.14 10.00 5.77
C LEU A 91 7.20 8.80 5.92
N LEU A 92 6.20 8.69 5.06
CA LEU A 92 5.28 7.55 5.05
C LEU A 92 6.00 6.23 4.74
N ALA A 93 6.96 6.24 3.82
CA ALA A 93 7.79 5.07 3.55
C ALA A 93 8.68 4.71 4.74
N ALA A 94 9.30 5.71 5.39
CA ALA A 94 10.13 5.50 6.57
C ALA A 94 9.34 4.96 7.78
N LEU A 95 8.05 5.31 7.90
CA LEU A 95 7.17 4.81 8.96
C LEU A 95 7.13 3.27 9.00
N GLN A 96 7.30 2.61 7.86
CA GLN A 96 7.34 1.15 7.79
C GLN A 96 8.50 0.54 8.62
N ALA A 97 9.60 1.27 8.81
CA ALA A 97 10.70 0.82 9.64
C ALA A 97 10.29 0.62 11.11
N PHE A 98 9.33 1.41 11.60
CA PHE A 98 8.82 1.29 12.97
C PHE A 98 7.93 0.07 13.21
N PHE A 99 7.54 -0.65 12.17
CA PHE A 99 6.83 -1.93 12.31
C PHE A 99 7.76 -3.09 12.67
N TRP A 100 9.06 -2.98 12.35
CA TRP A 100 10.02 -4.05 12.56
C TRP A 100 10.16 -4.51 14.02
N PRO A 101 10.20 -3.63 15.03
CA PRO A 101 10.24 -4.09 16.42
C PRO A 101 9.07 -5.00 16.79
N ILE A 102 7.84 -4.66 16.30
CA ILE A 102 6.65 -5.48 16.54
C ILE A 102 6.76 -6.82 15.80
N ILE A 103 7.17 -6.79 14.53
CA ILE A 103 7.31 -8.00 13.70
C ILE A 103 8.35 -8.96 14.31
N VAL A 104 9.50 -8.43 14.73
CA VAL A 104 10.56 -9.23 15.37
C VAL A 104 10.09 -9.79 16.70
N LEU A 105 9.39 -9.00 17.51
CA LEU A 105 8.82 -9.48 18.78
C LEU A 105 7.83 -10.63 18.55
N VAL A 106 6.92 -10.49 17.58
CA VAL A 106 5.98 -11.57 17.23
C VAL A 106 6.72 -12.80 16.73
N TYR A 107 7.75 -12.63 15.92
CA TYR A 107 8.57 -13.75 15.43
C TYR A 107 9.26 -14.51 16.58
N VAL A 108 9.79 -13.80 17.57
CA VAL A 108 10.46 -14.43 18.71
C VAL A 108 9.47 -15.16 19.63
N LEU A 109 8.31 -14.56 19.85
CA LEU A 109 7.30 -15.11 20.77
C LEU A 109 6.45 -16.22 20.14
N SER A 110 6.09 -16.06 18.87
CA SER A 110 5.18 -16.97 18.15
C SER A 110 5.37 -16.84 16.64
N PRO A 111 6.36 -17.53 16.05
CA PRO A 111 6.70 -17.39 14.63
C PRO A 111 5.51 -17.62 13.68
N GLU A 112 4.57 -18.46 14.07
CA GLU A 112 3.38 -18.80 13.26
C GLU A 112 2.45 -17.61 13.05
N TRP A 113 2.40 -16.63 13.97
CA TRP A 113 1.61 -15.41 13.86
C TRP A 113 2.33 -14.32 13.09
N THR A 114 3.60 -14.48 12.77
CA THR A 114 4.39 -13.44 12.09
C THR A 114 3.85 -13.09 10.71
N PRO A 115 3.45 -14.04 9.84
CA PRO A 115 2.83 -13.69 8.54
C PRO A 115 1.57 -12.83 8.71
N TRP A 116 0.76 -13.10 9.73
CA TRP A 116 -0.43 -12.30 10.04
C TRP A 116 -0.05 -10.87 10.45
N ALA A 117 0.88 -10.73 11.40
CA ALA A 117 1.33 -9.41 11.86
C ALA A 117 1.95 -8.58 10.72
N MET A 118 2.81 -9.20 9.92
CA MET A 118 3.40 -8.57 8.74
C MET A 118 2.31 -8.10 7.75
N ALA A 119 1.31 -8.94 7.47
CA ALA A 119 0.26 -8.62 6.53
C ALA A 119 -0.59 -7.43 6.99
N ILE A 120 -0.99 -7.41 8.27
CA ILE A 120 -1.74 -6.29 8.85
C ILE A 120 -0.91 -4.99 8.80
N LEU A 121 0.34 -5.02 9.27
CA LEU A 121 1.18 -3.83 9.34
C LEU A 121 1.53 -3.32 7.94
N PHE A 122 1.98 -4.20 7.04
CA PHE A 122 2.32 -3.81 5.67
C PHE A 122 1.10 -3.46 4.82
N GLY A 123 -0.07 -4.06 5.07
CA GLY A 123 -1.32 -3.67 4.43
C GLY A 123 -1.79 -2.29 4.91
N SER A 124 -1.75 -2.05 6.21
CA SER A 124 -2.24 -0.80 6.82
C SER A 124 -1.43 0.42 6.39
N HIS A 125 -0.12 0.28 6.17
CA HIS A 125 0.72 1.42 5.79
C HIS A 125 0.36 2.02 4.43
N PHE A 126 -0.39 1.31 3.59
CA PHE A 126 -0.89 1.82 2.32
C PHE A 126 -2.04 2.84 2.48
N LEU A 127 -2.69 2.90 3.63
CA LEU A 127 -3.84 3.79 3.83
C LEU A 127 -3.52 5.28 3.58
N PRO A 128 -2.42 5.87 4.07
CA PRO A 128 -2.06 7.24 3.76
C PRO A 128 -1.83 7.50 2.26
N TYR A 129 -1.39 6.49 1.51
CA TYR A 129 -1.21 6.59 0.07
C TYR A 129 -2.53 6.71 -0.69
N ALA A 130 -3.66 6.26 -0.10
CA ALA A 130 -4.98 6.51 -0.66
C ALA A 130 -5.25 8.02 -0.80
N TRP A 131 -4.86 8.79 0.22
CA TRP A 131 -4.94 10.25 0.15
C TRP A 131 -3.89 10.83 -0.78
N LEU A 132 -2.61 10.42 -0.67
CA LEU A 132 -1.52 10.96 -1.46
C LEU A 132 -1.73 10.78 -2.97
N HIS A 133 -2.12 9.59 -3.40
CA HIS A 133 -2.33 9.24 -4.80
C HIS A 133 -3.78 9.39 -5.28
N ARG A 134 -4.69 9.87 -4.42
CA ARG A 134 -6.12 10.00 -4.75
C ARG A 134 -6.70 8.69 -5.30
N SER A 135 -6.36 7.57 -4.68
CA SER A 135 -6.73 6.23 -5.12
C SER A 135 -7.54 5.51 -4.06
N ARG A 136 -8.76 5.10 -4.42
CA ARG A 136 -9.61 4.28 -3.54
C ARG A 136 -9.10 2.85 -3.41
N ALA A 137 -8.33 2.40 -4.38
CA ALA A 137 -7.75 1.06 -4.36
C ALA A 137 -6.76 0.87 -3.19
N TYR A 138 -6.03 1.91 -2.78
CA TYR A 138 -5.18 1.85 -1.59
C TYR A 138 -5.99 1.74 -0.29
N ALA A 139 -7.10 2.48 -0.16
CA ALA A 139 -7.98 2.36 0.99
C ALA A 139 -8.62 0.97 1.04
N PHE A 140 -9.06 0.45 -0.11
CA PHE A 140 -9.56 -0.91 -0.23
C PHE A 140 -8.51 -1.94 0.19
N LEU A 141 -7.27 -1.83 -0.30
CA LEU A 141 -6.17 -2.74 0.05
C LEU A 141 -5.97 -2.81 1.56
N SER A 142 -5.84 -1.65 2.22
CA SER A 142 -5.62 -1.59 3.66
C SER A 142 -6.79 -2.16 4.45
N ALA A 143 -8.01 -1.79 4.09
CA ALA A 143 -9.21 -2.26 4.78
C ALA A 143 -9.46 -3.75 4.55
N SER A 144 -9.33 -4.23 3.30
CA SER A 144 -9.59 -5.64 2.97
C SER A 144 -8.59 -6.59 3.64
N VAL A 145 -7.31 -6.24 3.68
CA VAL A 145 -6.30 -7.03 4.40
C VAL A 145 -6.62 -7.06 5.89
N ALA A 146 -6.84 -5.90 6.50
CA ALA A 146 -7.12 -5.82 7.94
C ALA A 146 -8.39 -6.60 8.32
N ILE A 147 -9.50 -6.41 7.60
CA ILE A 147 -10.78 -7.04 7.91
C ILE A 147 -10.72 -8.55 7.66
N SER A 148 -10.22 -8.98 6.49
CA SER A 148 -10.21 -10.40 6.13
C SER A 148 -9.31 -11.23 7.05
N LEU A 149 -8.12 -10.72 7.39
CA LEU A 149 -7.20 -11.47 8.24
C LEU A 149 -7.59 -11.44 9.72
N THR A 150 -8.16 -10.33 10.20
CA THR A 150 -8.71 -10.28 11.56
C THR A 150 -9.91 -11.20 11.68
N GLY A 151 -10.82 -11.18 10.69
CA GLY A 151 -11.96 -12.10 10.63
C GLY A 151 -11.53 -13.56 10.61
N LEU A 152 -10.52 -13.90 9.79
CA LEU A 152 -9.94 -15.25 9.76
C LEU A 152 -9.38 -15.65 11.13
N ALA A 153 -8.57 -14.80 11.77
CA ALA A 153 -7.97 -15.07 13.06
C ALA A 153 -9.02 -15.29 14.16
N LEU A 154 -10.08 -14.47 14.18
CA LEU A 154 -11.17 -14.60 15.15
C LEU A 154 -12.01 -15.87 14.92
N ALA A 155 -12.26 -16.23 13.66
CA ALA A 155 -13.04 -17.41 13.31
C ALA A 155 -12.30 -18.71 13.59
N THR A 156 -11.00 -18.75 13.30
CA THR A 156 -10.21 -19.98 13.42
C THR A 156 -9.47 -20.11 14.74
N ARG A 157 -9.19 -18.98 15.40
CA ARG A 157 -8.34 -18.87 16.59
C ARG A 157 -6.97 -19.53 16.39
N ALA A 158 -6.51 -19.58 15.14
CA ALA A 158 -5.26 -20.22 14.72
C ALA A 158 -4.47 -19.29 13.77
N PRO A 159 -3.13 -19.35 13.77
CA PRO A 159 -2.26 -18.45 13.00
C PRO A 159 -2.35 -18.60 11.46
N MET A 160 -2.64 -19.80 10.98
CA MET A 160 -2.78 -20.15 9.54
C MET A 160 -1.69 -19.58 8.62
N PRO A 161 -0.39 -19.82 8.88
CA PRO A 161 0.72 -19.15 8.21
C PRO A 161 0.80 -19.42 6.70
N ALA A 162 0.19 -20.49 6.19
CA ALA A 162 0.14 -20.81 4.77
C ALA A 162 -1.07 -20.18 4.04
N ILE A 163 -2.13 -19.80 4.76
CA ILE A 163 -3.36 -19.23 4.20
C ILE A 163 -3.29 -17.70 4.19
N VAL A 164 -2.80 -17.10 5.27
CA VAL A 164 -2.64 -15.66 5.43
C VAL A 164 -1.97 -15.00 4.21
N PRO A 165 -0.81 -15.47 3.71
CA PRO A 165 -0.18 -14.87 2.55
C PRO A 165 -1.01 -14.94 1.29
N LEU A 166 -1.81 -16.01 1.10
CA LEU A 166 -2.67 -16.14 -0.08
C LEU A 166 -3.84 -15.16 -0.06
N ILE A 167 -4.50 -15.00 1.10
CA ILE A 167 -5.58 -14.01 1.24
C ILE A 167 -5.01 -12.61 1.00
N THR A 168 -3.84 -12.32 1.56
CA THR A 168 -3.17 -11.04 1.33
C THR A 168 -2.85 -10.83 -0.14
N ALA A 169 -2.28 -11.82 -0.82
CA ALA A 169 -2.02 -11.76 -2.26
C ALA A 169 -3.30 -11.51 -3.08
N ALA A 170 -4.42 -12.14 -2.71
CA ALA A 170 -5.71 -11.90 -3.36
C ALA A 170 -6.19 -10.45 -3.19
N CYS A 171 -6.07 -9.88 -1.98
CA CYS A 171 -6.39 -8.46 -1.74
C CYS A 171 -5.52 -7.52 -2.60
N TYR A 172 -4.21 -7.81 -2.70
CA TYR A 172 -3.30 -7.05 -3.54
C TYR A 172 -3.68 -7.16 -5.03
N THR A 173 -4.04 -8.35 -5.50
CA THR A 173 -4.45 -8.57 -6.90
C THR A 173 -5.67 -7.71 -7.25
N VAL A 174 -6.69 -7.69 -6.40
CA VAL A 174 -7.90 -6.86 -6.61
C VAL A 174 -7.54 -5.37 -6.59
N ALA A 175 -6.72 -4.95 -5.64
CA ALA A 175 -6.28 -3.55 -5.55
C ALA A 175 -5.49 -3.10 -6.78
N ILE A 176 -4.58 -3.93 -7.30
CA ILE A 176 -3.80 -3.65 -8.51
C ILE A 176 -4.73 -3.52 -9.72
N ALA A 177 -5.69 -4.45 -9.89
CA ALA A 177 -6.65 -4.39 -10.97
C ALA A 177 -7.51 -3.11 -10.90
N TRP A 178 -7.87 -2.67 -9.69
CA TRP A 178 -8.59 -1.40 -9.48
C TRP A 178 -7.71 -0.20 -9.82
N MET A 179 -6.44 -0.15 -9.33
CA MET A 179 -5.49 0.92 -9.68
C MET A 179 -5.26 1.02 -11.17
N TRP A 180 -5.18 -0.11 -11.86
CA TRP A 180 -5.06 -0.15 -13.32
C TRP A 180 -6.22 0.58 -14.00
N LYS A 181 -7.45 0.30 -13.56
CA LYS A 181 -8.66 1.01 -14.06
C LYS A 181 -8.62 2.50 -13.72
N GLU A 182 -8.19 2.87 -12.52
CA GLU A 182 -8.05 4.28 -12.12
C GLU A 182 -6.98 5.00 -12.96
N ASN A 183 -5.93 4.32 -13.40
CA ASN A 183 -4.89 4.88 -14.27
C ASN A 183 -5.38 5.07 -15.71
N GLN A 184 -6.23 4.18 -16.22
CA GLN A 184 -6.84 4.31 -17.55
C GLN A 184 -7.88 5.45 -17.60
N ASN A 185 -8.55 5.72 -16.48
CA ASN A 185 -9.57 6.76 -16.38
C ASN A 185 -9.17 7.80 -15.32
N PRO A 186 -8.15 8.63 -15.58
CA PRO A 186 -7.73 9.67 -14.64
C PRO A 186 -8.78 10.79 -14.62
N GLY A 187 -9.92 10.59 -13.98
CA GLY A 187 -11.13 11.41 -13.94
C GLY A 187 -10.93 12.87 -14.36
N THR A 188 -11.78 13.36 -15.25
CA THR A 188 -11.90 14.79 -15.59
C THR A 188 -11.95 15.60 -14.30
N PRO A 189 -11.33 16.80 -14.25
CA PRO A 189 -11.51 17.71 -13.12
C PRO A 189 -13.02 17.99 -13.04
N GLU A 190 -13.65 17.59 -11.93
CA GLU A 190 -15.00 18.03 -11.66
C GLU A 190 -14.94 19.56 -11.57
N PRO A 191 -15.61 20.31 -12.47
CA PRO A 191 -15.72 21.74 -12.33
C PRO A 191 -16.47 21.95 -11.01
N ARG A 192 -15.80 22.43 -9.98
CA ARG A 192 -16.52 22.91 -8.82
C ARG A 192 -17.37 24.06 -9.29
N ASN A 193 -18.67 23.85 -9.35
CA ASN A 193 -19.62 24.93 -9.35
C ASN A 193 -19.41 25.70 -8.05
N PHE A 194 -18.54 26.69 -8.06
CA PHE A 194 -18.58 27.77 -7.09
C PHE A 194 -19.92 28.43 -7.35
N GLY A 195 -20.92 28.05 -6.55
CA GLY A 195 -22.20 28.67 -6.60
C GLY A 195 -21.99 30.18 -6.50
N THR A 196 -22.23 30.87 -7.59
CA THR A 196 -22.51 32.30 -7.61
C THR A 196 -23.79 32.47 -6.81
N SER A 197 -23.68 32.62 -5.50
CA SER A 197 -24.75 33.20 -4.71
C SER A 197 -24.75 34.69 -5.02
N THR A 198 -25.40 35.04 -6.11
CA THR A 198 -25.92 36.39 -6.34
C THR A 198 -27.11 36.56 -5.42
N THR A 199 -26.95 37.27 -4.33
CA THR A 199 -27.98 38.10 -3.71
C THR A 199 -27.33 39.37 -3.21
#